data_6a3d7244a93022981d7a9ffd673f45ef
#
_entry.id   6a3d7244a93022981d7a9ffd673f45ef
#
_cell.length_a   1.000
_cell.length_b   1.000
_cell.length_c   1.000
_cell.angle_alpha   90.00
_cell.angle_beta   90.00
_cell.angle_gamma   90.00
#
_symmetry.space_group_name_H-M   'P 1'
#
loop_
_entity.id
_entity.type
_entity.pdbx_description
1 polymer ?
#
loop_
_entity_poly.entity_id
_entity_poly.type
_entity_poly.pdbx_seq_one_letter_code
_entity_poly.pdbx_strand_id
1 'polypeptide(L)' 'LGGAAAVAAGLRTLTDREREILALVARGFTNDEIGSELLISPATVKTHPARIMAKLDAHDRAQLVVRAYEGGLVRPGIR' A
#
# COMPACT_ATOMS: atom_id res chain seq x y z
N LEU A 1 -13.28 -11.16 12.81
CA LEU A 1 -13.40 -9.78 12.39
C LEU A 1 -12.03 -9.17 12.23
N GLY A 2 -11.72 -8.62 11.09
CA GLY A 2 -10.42 -8.02 10.84
C GLY A 2 -10.13 -6.85 11.77
N GLY A 3 -10.72 -5.73 11.50
CA GLY A 3 -10.50 -4.53 12.26
C GLY A 3 -9.08 -4.00 12.15
N ALA A 4 -8.82 -2.93 12.88
CA ALA A 4 -7.54 -2.22 12.83
C ALA A 4 -6.36 -3.09 13.28
N ALA A 5 -6.57 -3.93 14.30
CA ALA A 5 -5.49 -4.77 14.83
C ALA A 5 -5.03 -5.81 13.83
N ALA A 6 -5.97 -6.47 13.13
CA ALA A 6 -5.63 -7.45 12.11
C ALA A 6 -4.96 -6.79 10.91
N VAL A 7 -5.43 -5.62 10.51
CA VAL A 7 -4.82 -4.87 9.40
C VAL A 7 -3.42 -4.42 9.78
N ALA A 8 -3.23 -3.90 10.99
CA ALA A 8 -1.90 -3.50 11.47
C ALA A 8 -0.94 -4.69 11.48
N ALA A 9 -1.40 -5.87 11.91
CA ALA A 9 -0.60 -7.09 11.87
C ALA A 9 -0.20 -7.43 10.43
N GLY A 10 -1.13 -7.31 9.48
CA GLY A 10 -0.86 -7.52 8.06
C GLY A 10 0.18 -6.56 7.53
N LEU A 11 0.10 -5.29 7.92
CA LEU A 11 1.08 -4.29 7.50
C LEU A 11 2.50 -4.63 7.97
N ARG A 12 2.63 -5.28 9.11
CA ARG A 12 3.94 -5.71 9.61
C ARG A 12 4.58 -6.82 8.78
N THR A 13 3.79 -7.53 7.98
CA THR A 13 4.33 -8.57 7.08
C THR A 13 4.93 -7.97 5.80
N LEU A 14 4.68 -6.71 5.52
CA LEU A 14 5.20 -6.05 4.33
C LEU A 14 6.68 -5.71 4.52
N THR A 15 7.41 -5.76 3.41
CA THR A 15 8.77 -5.24 3.41
C THR A 15 8.72 -3.71 3.51
N ASP A 16 9.86 -3.09 3.81
CA ASP A 16 9.93 -1.62 3.86
C ASP A 16 9.54 -1.01 2.52
N ARG A 17 9.99 -1.60 1.42
CA ARG A 17 9.64 -1.12 0.07
C ARG A 17 8.15 -1.27 -0.19
N GLU A 18 7.55 -2.38 0.23
CA GLU A 18 6.11 -2.59 0.05
C GLU A 18 5.31 -1.55 0.84
N ARG A 19 5.74 -1.23 2.06
CA ARG A 19 5.08 -0.19 2.86
C ARG A 19 5.20 1.19 2.21
N GLU A 20 6.37 1.52 1.65
CA GLU A 20 6.55 2.77 0.91
C GLU A 20 5.58 2.86 -0.27
N ILE A 21 5.50 1.79 -1.04
CA ILE A 21 4.62 1.75 -2.20
C ILE A 21 3.16 1.85 -1.79
N LEU A 22 2.76 1.11 -0.76
CA LEU A 22 1.38 1.18 -0.27
C LEU A 22 1.02 2.58 0.21
N ALA A 23 1.92 3.26 0.91
CA ALA A 23 1.68 4.63 1.36
C ALA A 23 1.45 5.57 0.18
N LEU A 24 2.23 5.43 -0.89
CA LEU A 24 2.07 6.25 -2.09
C LEU A 24 0.77 5.92 -2.83
N VAL A 25 0.42 4.63 -2.92
CA VAL A 25 -0.87 4.21 -3.48
C VAL A 25 -2.01 4.86 -2.71
N ALA A 26 -1.94 4.84 -1.40
CA ALA A 26 -2.99 5.41 -0.54
C ALA A 26 -3.09 6.93 -0.68
N ARG A 27 -2.01 7.58 -1.09
CA ARG A 27 -2.00 9.02 -1.35
C ARG A 27 -2.48 9.39 -2.76
N GLY A 28 -2.84 8.38 -3.56
CA GLY A 28 -3.36 8.59 -4.91
C GLY A 28 -2.30 8.65 -6.00
N PHE A 29 -1.08 8.25 -5.72
CA PHE A 29 -0.03 8.21 -6.74
C PHE A 29 -0.31 7.12 -7.77
N THR A 30 -0.08 7.44 -9.04
CA THR A 30 -0.11 6.44 -10.11
C THR A 30 1.17 5.60 -10.09
N ASN A 31 1.19 4.49 -10.81
CA ASN A 31 2.40 3.67 -10.92
C ASN A 31 3.57 4.46 -11.49
N ASP A 32 3.32 5.33 -12.48
CA ASP A 32 4.37 6.18 -13.05
C ASP A 32 4.91 7.15 -12.00
N GLU A 33 4.02 7.76 -11.22
CA GLU A 33 4.42 8.68 -10.16
C GLU A 33 5.21 7.97 -9.07
N ILE A 34 4.77 6.76 -8.69
CA ILE A 34 5.50 5.95 -7.70
C ILE A 34 6.88 5.59 -8.22
N GLY A 35 6.97 5.19 -9.49
CA GLY A 35 8.25 4.87 -10.10
C GLY A 35 9.21 6.06 -10.08
N SER A 36 8.71 7.25 -10.39
CA SER A 36 9.51 8.47 -10.33
C SER A 36 9.96 8.80 -8.92
N GLU A 37 9.06 8.67 -7.96
CA GLU A 37 9.35 8.98 -6.55
C GLU A 37 10.41 8.04 -5.98
N LEU A 38 10.32 6.76 -6.31
CA LEU A 38 11.21 5.74 -5.75
C LEU A 38 12.38 5.39 -6.67
N LEU A 39 12.48 6.03 -7.83
CA LEU A 39 13.53 5.80 -8.82
C LEU A 39 13.57 4.35 -9.30
N ILE A 40 12.39 3.77 -9.54
CA ILE A 40 12.26 2.42 -10.10
C ILE A 40 11.35 2.49 -11.32
N SER A 41 11.43 1.49 -12.19
CA SER A 41 10.60 1.48 -13.40
C SER A 41 9.12 1.24 -13.06
N PRO A 42 8.18 1.80 -13.86
CA PRO A 42 6.76 1.52 -13.66
C PRO A 42 6.44 0.03 -13.74
N ALA A 43 7.16 -0.72 -14.58
CA ALA A 43 6.98 -2.16 -14.69
C ALA A 43 7.31 -2.86 -13.37
N THR A 44 8.37 -2.41 -12.69
CA THR A 44 8.73 -2.92 -11.36
C THR A 44 7.65 -2.55 -10.33
N VAL A 45 7.12 -1.33 -10.39
CA VAL A 45 6.05 -0.91 -9.48
C VAL A 45 4.84 -1.82 -9.61
N LYS A 46 4.47 -2.22 -10.84
CA LYS A 46 3.29 -3.05 -11.10
C LYS A 46 3.31 -4.39 -10.37
N THR A 47 4.48 -4.93 -10.07
CA THR A 47 4.58 -6.24 -9.41
C THR A 47 4.29 -6.16 -7.92
N HIS A 48 4.55 -5.02 -7.29
CA HIS A 48 4.38 -4.87 -5.85
C HIS A 48 2.92 -4.85 -5.39
N PRO A 49 1.99 -4.14 -6.06
CA PRO A 49 0.61 -4.12 -5.60
C PRO A 49 -0.02 -5.51 -5.50
N ALA A 50 0.28 -6.42 -6.43
CA ALA A 50 -0.26 -7.78 -6.38
C ALA A 50 0.20 -8.52 -5.12
N ARG A 51 1.47 -8.38 -4.75
CA ARG A 51 2.02 -9.00 -3.53
C ARG A 51 1.41 -8.37 -2.28
N ILE A 52 1.27 -7.06 -2.27
CA ILE A 52 0.67 -6.35 -1.14
C ILE A 52 -0.79 -6.76 -0.98
N MET A 53 -1.53 -6.86 -2.08
CA MET A 53 -2.91 -7.31 -2.05
C MET A 53 -3.04 -8.70 -1.44
N ALA A 54 -2.16 -9.62 -1.81
CA ALA A 54 -2.17 -10.96 -1.26
C ALA A 54 -1.89 -10.95 0.25
N LYS A 55 -0.92 -10.16 0.68
CA LYS A 55 -0.53 -10.07 2.10
C LYS A 55 -1.61 -9.44 2.98
N LEU A 56 -2.37 -8.50 2.42
CA LEU A 56 -3.40 -7.77 3.16
C LEU A 56 -4.81 -8.30 2.89
N ASP A 57 -4.94 -9.36 2.10
CA ASP A 57 -6.23 -9.92 1.70
C ASP A 57 -7.12 -8.85 1.08
N ALA A 58 -6.56 -8.07 0.18
CA ALA A 58 -7.26 -7.04 -0.58
C ALA A 58 -7.44 -7.52 -2.01
N HIS A 59 -8.60 -7.22 -2.60
CA HIS A 59 -8.95 -7.72 -3.93
C HIS A 59 -8.71 -6.71 -5.04
N ASP A 60 -8.56 -5.44 -4.70
CA ASP A 60 -8.30 -4.40 -5.69
C ASP A 60 -7.55 -3.23 -5.04
N ARG A 61 -7.20 -2.24 -5.87
CA ARG A 61 -6.43 -1.08 -5.42
C ARG A 61 -7.18 -0.24 -4.40
N ALA A 62 -8.50 -0.12 -4.55
CA ALA A 62 -9.31 0.64 -3.60
C ALA A 62 -9.26 0.00 -2.21
N GLN A 63 -9.28 -1.32 -2.13
CA GLN A 63 -9.16 -2.01 -0.86
C GLN A 63 -7.78 -1.82 -0.24
N LEU A 64 -6.72 -1.72 -1.05
CA LEU A 64 -5.39 -1.39 -0.54
C LEU A 64 -5.39 -0.04 0.16
N VAL A 65 -6.04 0.95 -0.45
CA VAL A 65 -6.15 2.28 0.15
C VAL A 65 -6.86 2.20 1.49
N VAL A 66 -7.98 1.47 1.54
CA VAL A 66 -8.74 1.28 2.79
C VAL A 66 -7.87 0.64 3.86
N ARG A 67 -7.13 -0.43 3.52
CA ARG A 67 -6.23 -1.11 4.45
C ARG A 67 -5.17 -0.18 5.01
N ALA A 68 -4.59 0.68 4.16
CA ALA A 68 -3.56 1.62 4.59
C ALA A 68 -4.09 2.59 5.63
N TYR A 69 -5.31 3.09 5.46
CA TYR A 69 -5.93 3.99 6.43
C TYR A 69 -6.34 3.24 7.71
N GLU A 70 -6.95 2.08 7.56
CA GLU A 70 -7.37 1.28 8.72
C GLU A 70 -6.20 0.87 9.60
N GLY A 71 -5.07 0.54 8.98
CA GLY A 71 -3.88 0.10 9.70
C GLY A 71 -3.01 1.24 10.23
N GLY A 72 -3.37 2.48 9.94
CA GLY A 72 -2.63 3.64 10.42
C GLY A 72 -1.36 3.96 9.64
N LEU A 73 -1.17 3.34 8.47
CA LEU A 73 -0.01 3.63 7.63
C LEU A 73 -0.06 5.06 7.09
N VAL A 74 -1.26 5.52 6.77
CA VAL A 74 -1.52 6.89 6.34
C VAL A 74 -2.71 7.42 7.13
N ARG A 75 -2.84 8.77 7.19
CA ARG A 75 -3.91 9.43 7.92
C ARG A 75 -4.68 10.37 7.01
N PRO A 76 -6.03 10.42 7.15
CA PRO A 76 -6.83 11.35 6.37
C PRO A 76 -6.40 12.80 6.63
N GLY A 77 -6.36 13.61 5.55
CA GLY A 77 -6.08 15.03 5.68
C GLY A 77 -4.62 15.40 5.92
N ILE A 78 -3.71 14.44 6.02
CA ILE A 78 -2.28 14.68 6.20
C ILE A 78 -1.55 14.41 4.89
N ARG A 79 -0.72 15.35 4.50
CA ARG A 79 0.07 15.24 3.27
C ARG A 79 1.55 15.20 3.55
#